data_0892e92f088e7cc9937bfcd71f8ce82a
#
_entry.id   0892e92f088e7cc9937bfcd71f8ce82a
#
_cell.length_a   1.000
_cell.length_b   1.000
_cell.length_c   1.000
_cell.angle_alpha   90.00
_cell.angle_beta   90.00
_cell.angle_gamma   90.00
#
_symmetry.space_group_name_H-M   'P 1'
#
loop_
_entity.id
_entity.type
_entity.pdbx_description
1 polymer ?
#
loop_
_entity_poly.entity_id
_entity_poly.type
_entity_poly.pdbx_seq_one_letter_code
_entity_poly.pdbx_strand_id
1 'polypeptide(L)'
;AIGEALELIRGGEADVMLAGGAHSMIHPLGMTGFIRLTAMSQRRDNPQTAARPFDATRDGFVMGEGAAMVVLESEDHAKARGATPLAEVAGYGSTADAFR
;
A
#
# COMPACT_ATOMS: atom_id res chain seq x y z
N ALA A 1 6.94 0.55 -3.58
CA ALA A 1 7.30 1.99 -3.61
C ALA A 1 8.15 2.38 -2.39
N ILE A 2 7.65 2.27 -1.15
CA ILE A 2 8.41 2.70 0.05
C ILE A 2 9.73 1.94 0.18
N GLY A 3 9.74 0.62 0.01
CA GLY A 3 10.95 -0.18 0.09
C GLY A 3 11.99 0.20 -0.96
N GLU A 4 11.59 0.40 -2.22
CA GLU A 4 12.48 0.85 -3.28
C GLU A 4 13.07 2.24 -2.97
N ALA A 5 12.24 3.17 -2.49
CA ALA A 5 12.71 4.49 -2.10
C ALA A 5 13.73 4.43 -0.93
N LEU A 6 13.50 3.52 0.03
CA LEU A 6 14.44 3.26 1.12
C LEU A 6 15.81 2.79 0.60
N GLU A 7 15.80 1.84 -0.36
CA GLU A 7 17.05 1.30 -0.92
C GLU A 7 17.82 2.37 -1.72
N LEU A 8 17.13 3.25 -2.47
CA LEU A 8 17.77 4.36 -3.18
C LEU A 8 18.42 5.37 -2.23
N ILE A 9 17.75 5.68 -1.11
CA ILE A 9 18.31 6.57 -0.08
C ILE A 9 19.50 5.89 0.61
N ARG A 10 19.40 4.61 0.98
CA ARG A 10 20.51 3.84 1.59
C ARG A 10 21.70 3.72 0.66
N GLY A 11 21.46 3.59 -0.64
CA GLY A 11 22.49 3.56 -1.68
C GLY A 11 23.15 4.91 -1.95
N GLY A 12 22.65 6.00 -1.36
CA GLY A 12 23.16 7.36 -1.59
C GLY A 12 22.78 7.95 -2.94
N GLU A 13 21.78 7.38 -3.61
CA GLU A 13 21.30 7.88 -4.91
C GLU A 13 20.34 9.08 -4.76
N ALA A 14 19.73 9.23 -3.59
CA ALA A 14 18.85 10.35 -3.26
C ALA A 14 18.87 10.64 -1.75
N ASP A 15 18.73 11.90 -1.39
CA ASP A 15 18.55 12.31 0.01
C ASP A 15 17.08 12.38 0.40
N VAL A 16 16.19 12.64 -0.56
CA VAL A 16 14.74 12.77 -0.34
C VAL A 16 13.98 12.04 -1.44
N MET A 17 12.99 11.25 -1.07
CA MET A 17 12.13 10.51 -1.99
C MET A 17 10.67 10.68 -1.62
N LEU A 18 9.82 10.90 -2.61
CA LEU A 18 8.37 10.79 -2.49
C LEU A 18 7.96 9.37 -2.84
N ALA A 19 7.32 8.67 -1.92
CA ALA A 19 6.89 7.30 -2.10
C ALA A 19 5.45 7.11 -1.67
N GLY A 20 4.70 6.31 -2.43
CA GLY A 20 3.31 6.05 -2.09
C GLY A 20 2.58 5.28 -3.17
N GLY A 21 1.28 5.41 -3.18
CA GLY A 21 0.42 4.80 -4.17
C GLY A 21 -0.94 5.47 -4.26
N ALA A 22 -1.61 5.21 -5.37
CA ALA A 22 -2.99 5.61 -5.62
C ALA A 22 -3.73 4.45 -6.28
N HIS A 23 -5.00 4.27 -5.91
CA HIS A 23 -5.87 3.27 -6.51
C HIS A 23 -7.27 3.84 -6.71
N SER A 24 -7.79 3.73 -7.93
CA SER A 24 -9.14 4.14 -8.31
C SER A 24 -9.65 3.22 -9.40
N MET A 25 -10.33 2.14 -9.01
CA MET A 25 -10.80 1.08 -9.91
C MET A 25 -12.29 0.77 -9.73
N ILE A 26 -13.06 1.63 -9.01
CA ILE A 26 -14.51 1.47 -8.86
C ILE A 26 -15.21 2.01 -10.11
N HIS A 27 -15.05 1.31 -11.20
CA HIS A 27 -15.74 1.54 -12.48
C HIS A 27 -16.07 0.20 -13.16
N PRO A 28 -16.98 0.15 -14.14
CA PRO A 28 -17.48 -1.10 -14.69
C PRO A 28 -16.41 -2.10 -15.14
N LEU A 29 -15.37 -1.64 -15.82
CA LEU A 29 -14.30 -2.51 -16.30
C LEU A 29 -13.46 -3.06 -15.15
N GLY A 30 -13.03 -2.21 -14.20
CA GLY A 30 -12.27 -2.60 -13.03
C GLY A 30 -13.04 -3.60 -12.16
N MET A 31 -14.27 -3.29 -11.84
CA MET A 31 -15.17 -4.18 -11.08
C MET A 31 -15.38 -5.53 -11.77
N THR A 32 -15.62 -5.53 -13.08
CA THR A 32 -15.79 -6.78 -13.83
C THR A 32 -14.57 -7.67 -13.77
N GLY A 33 -13.36 -7.12 -13.87
CA GLY A 33 -12.12 -7.86 -13.75
C GLY A 33 -12.02 -8.61 -12.41
N PHE A 34 -12.23 -7.92 -11.31
CA PHE A 34 -12.15 -8.51 -9.97
C PHE A 34 -13.30 -9.46 -9.63
N ILE A 35 -14.51 -9.20 -10.16
CA ILE A 35 -15.65 -10.13 -10.04
C ILE A 35 -15.32 -11.45 -10.74
N ARG A 36 -14.75 -11.42 -11.94
CA ARG A 36 -14.34 -12.63 -12.68
C ARG A 36 -13.23 -13.42 -12.02
N LEU A 37 -12.38 -12.78 -11.25
CA LEU A 37 -11.38 -13.45 -10.40
C LEU A 37 -12.00 -14.16 -9.19
N THR A 38 -13.33 -13.97 -8.94
CA THR A 38 -14.02 -14.51 -7.77
C THR A 38 -13.36 -14.15 -6.42
N ALA A 39 -12.66 -13.04 -6.38
CA ALA A 39 -11.90 -12.59 -5.21
C ALA A 39 -12.66 -11.59 -4.33
N MET A 40 -13.77 -11.04 -4.83
CA MET A 40 -14.58 -10.07 -4.10
C MET A 40 -15.62 -10.73 -3.21
N SER A 41 -15.89 -10.11 -2.05
CA SER A 41 -17.00 -10.53 -1.18
C SER A 41 -18.33 -10.45 -1.91
N GLN A 42 -19.17 -11.46 -1.72
CA GLN A 42 -20.52 -11.52 -2.26
C GLN A 42 -21.58 -11.18 -1.20
N ARG A 43 -21.16 -10.72 -0.03
CA ARG A 43 -22.08 -10.38 1.06
C ARG A 43 -22.95 -9.18 0.72
N ARG A 44 -24.27 -9.35 0.87
CA ARG A 44 -25.29 -8.33 0.59
C ARG A 44 -26.18 -8.04 1.80
N ASP A 45 -26.16 -8.92 2.78
CA ASP A 45 -26.94 -8.82 4.02
C ASP A 45 -26.50 -7.64 4.90
N ASN A 46 -25.19 -7.40 4.99
CA ASN A 46 -24.63 -6.26 5.71
C ASN A 46 -23.36 -5.76 5.01
N PRO A 47 -23.47 -4.88 4.01
CA PRO A 47 -22.33 -4.39 3.24
C PRO A 47 -21.25 -3.70 4.09
N GLN A 48 -21.65 -3.04 5.18
CA GLN A 48 -20.71 -2.32 6.05
C GLN A 48 -19.76 -3.24 6.81
N THR A 49 -20.11 -4.51 6.97
CA THR A 49 -19.28 -5.52 7.62
C THR A 49 -18.72 -6.56 6.65
N ALA A 50 -18.85 -6.32 5.35
CA ALA A 50 -18.32 -7.23 4.32
C ALA A 50 -16.78 -7.27 4.32
N ALA A 51 -16.13 -6.12 4.46
CA ALA A 51 -14.68 -6.05 4.65
C ALA A 51 -14.31 -6.51 6.06
N ARG A 52 -13.74 -7.72 6.16
CA ARG A 52 -13.38 -8.35 7.44
C ARG A 52 -12.07 -9.12 7.31
N PRO A 53 -10.94 -8.42 7.12
CA PRO A 53 -9.63 -9.07 7.02
C PRO A 53 -9.32 -9.89 8.28
N PHE A 54 -8.71 -11.05 8.10
CA PHE A 54 -8.37 -12.04 9.14
C PHE A 54 -9.56 -12.74 9.83
N ASP A 55 -10.80 -12.35 9.57
CA ASP A 55 -11.98 -13.02 10.13
C ASP A 55 -12.16 -14.42 9.50
N ALA A 56 -12.56 -15.39 10.31
CA ALA A 56 -12.80 -16.78 9.86
C ALA A 56 -13.95 -16.87 8.84
N THR A 57 -14.89 -15.93 8.86
CA THR A 57 -16.06 -15.90 7.97
C THR A 57 -15.87 -14.96 6.76
N ARG A 58 -14.65 -14.50 6.49
CA ARG A 58 -14.37 -13.68 5.31
C ARG A 58 -14.63 -14.48 4.03
N ASP A 59 -15.16 -13.82 3.03
CA ASP A 59 -15.52 -14.43 1.74
C ASP A 59 -14.91 -13.70 0.52
N GLY A 60 -14.02 -12.75 0.77
CA GLY A 60 -13.37 -11.96 -0.26
C GLY A 60 -13.09 -10.54 0.21
N PHE A 61 -12.57 -9.72 -0.68
CA PHE A 61 -12.29 -8.31 -0.36
C PHE A 61 -13.41 -7.39 -0.88
N VAL A 62 -13.40 -6.16 -0.38
CA VAL A 62 -14.28 -5.07 -0.87
C VAL A 62 -13.38 -4.05 -1.56
N MET A 63 -13.74 -3.68 -2.79
CA MET A 63 -13.01 -2.68 -3.55
C MET A 63 -13.08 -1.32 -2.87
N GLY A 64 -11.93 -0.70 -2.66
CA GLY A 64 -11.79 0.65 -2.15
C GLY A 64 -11.00 1.53 -3.10
N GLU A 65 -11.04 2.82 -2.89
CA GLU A 65 -10.23 3.80 -3.58
C GLU A 65 -9.48 4.66 -2.58
N GLY A 66 -8.30 5.11 -2.95
CA GLY A 66 -7.52 5.99 -2.10
C GLY A 66 -6.15 6.29 -2.69
N ALA A 67 -5.51 7.28 -2.10
CA ALA A 67 -4.13 7.63 -2.39
C ALA A 67 -3.43 8.10 -1.11
N ALA A 68 -2.17 7.74 -0.98
CA ALA A 68 -1.33 8.23 0.11
C ALA A 68 0.12 8.35 -0.37
N MET A 69 0.80 9.41 0.08
CA MET A 69 2.20 9.65 -0.18
C MET A 69 2.92 9.93 1.12
N VAL A 70 4.14 9.45 1.21
CA VAL A 70 5.07 9.77 2.29
C VAL A 70 6.35 10.38 1.72
N VAL A 71 7.00 11.21 2.49
CA VAL A 71 8.32 11.74 2.20
C VAL A 71 9.32 10.91 3.00
N LEU A 72 10.21 10.18 2.32
CA LEU A 72 11.37 9.55 2.93
C LEU A 72 12.56 10.47 2.78
N GLU A 73 13.38 10.52 3.80
CA GLU A 73 14.54 11.42 3.84
C GLU A 73 15.69 10.73 4.58
N SER A 74 16.91 10.94 4.12
CA SER A 74 18.08 10.47 4.86
C SER A 74 18.19 11.21 6.21
N GLU A 75 18.67 10.51 7.23
CA GLU A 75 18.76 11.08 8.58
C GLU A 75 19.66 12.31 8.62
N ASP A 76 20.78 12.26 7.89
CA ASP A 76 21.73 13.36 7.84
C ASP A 76 21.14 14.61 7.18
N HIS A 77 20.40 14.44 6.08
CA HIS A 77 19.70 15.54 5.41
C HIS A 77 18.62 16.14 6.32
N ALA A 78 17.82 15.31 6.98
CA ALA A 78 16.80 15.75 7.92
C ALA A 78 17.39 16.56 9.08
N LYS A 79 18.49 16.08 9.67
CA LYS A 79 19.22 16.79 10.74
C LYS A 79 19.78 18.12 10.26
N ALA A 80 20.39 18.15 9.07
CA ALA A 80 20.99 19.37 8.52
C ALA A 80 19.99 20.51 8.33
N ARG A 81 18.73 20.19 8.01
CA ARG A 81 17.66 21.20 7.88
C ARG A 81 16.80 21.39 9.14
N GLY A 82 17.12 20.72 10.25
CA GLY A 82 16.39 20.82 11.50
C GLY A 82 15.00 20.17 11.48
N ALA A 83 14.78 19.16 10.62
CA ALA A 83 13.52 18.44 10.57
C ALA A 83 13.35 17.51 11.78
N THR A 84 12.09 17.31 12.18
CA THR A 84 11.73 16.30 13.17
C THR A 84 11.10 15.11 12.44
N PRO A 85 11.77 13.94 12.38
CA PRO A 85 11.20 12.74 11.77
C PRO A 85 9.95 12.28 12.54
N LEU A 86 8.96 11.78 11.82
CA LEU A 86 7.75 11.19 12.42
C LEU A 86 8.01 9.74 12.83
N ALA A 87 8.81 9.02 12.06
CA ALA A 87 9.17 7.62 12.27
C ALA A 87 10.44 7.28 11.48
N GLU A 88 11.05 6.16 11.80
CA GLU A 88 12.15 5.56 11.06
C GLU A 88 11.64 4.35 10.25
N VAL A 89 12.06 4.23 9.00
CA VAL A 89 11.85 3.01 8.19
C VAL A 89 13.01 2.07 8.45
N ALA A 90 12.85 1.16 9.40
CA ALA A 90 13.90 0.28 9.88
C ALA A 90 14.27 -0.84 8.89
N GLY A 91 13.34 -1.28 8.06
CA GLY A 91 13.59 -2.38 7.13
C GLY A 91 12.54 -2.54 6.06
N TYR A 92 12.88 -3.40 5.09
CA TYR A 92 12.05 -3.74 3.94
C TYR A 92 12.24 -5.20 3.56
N GLY A 93 11.19 -5.81 3.08
CA GLY A 93 11.23 -7.15 2.49
C GLY A 93 10.23 -7.26 1.34
N SER A 94 10.60 -8.01 0.31
CA SER A 94 9.72 -8.27 -0.84
C SER A 94 9.76 -9.75 -1.18
N THR A 95 8.60 -10.36 -1.30
CA THR A 95 8.43 -11.76 -1.69
C THR A 95 7.35 -11.89 -2.76
N ALA A 96 7.38 -12.98 -3.50
CA ALA A 96 6.36 -13.31 -4.49
C ALA A 96 5.74 -14.66 -4.14
N ASP A 97 4.41 -14.73 -4.13
CA ASP A 97 3.68 -15.97 -3.88
C ASP A 97 3.90 -17.00 -4.99
N ALA A 98 3.93 -16.54 -6.23
CA ALA A 98 4.18 -17.37 -7.43
C ALA A 98 3.30 -18.64 -7.52
N PHE A 99 2.16 -18.69 -6.82
CA PHE A 99 1.24 -19.82 -6.82
C PHE A 99 0.39 -19.89 -8.10
N ARG A 100 0.09 -18.74 -8.70
CA ARG A 100 -0.70 -18.58 -9.93
C ARG A 100 -0.11 -17.53 -10.85
#